data_81b16a169431d80a801f7df61be98584
#
_entry.id   81b16a169431d80a801f7df61be98584
#
_cell.length_a   1.000
_cell.length_b   1.000
_cell.length_c   1.000
_cell.angle_alpha   90.00
_cell.angle_beta   90.00
_cell.angle_gamma   90.00
#
_symmetry.space_group_name_H-M   'P 1'
#
loop_
_entity.id
_entity.type
_entity.pdbx_description
1 polymer ?
#
loop_
_entity_poly.entity_id
_entity_poly.type
_entity_poly.pdbx_seq_one_letter_code
_entity_poly.pdbx_strand_id
1 'polypeptide(L)'
;MKIFIPIKQNSQRVPRKNFRLFQGKTLWRHTVEKVSKKYTVYIDTDSEEIISECESLGNVIAYERHESLLGDKTSVISLIKNFRECYQVKDYICQIHVTSPFLQLEHLQTAQNKLDEGYDSVFGADVMQQRLWRKESYGYCPINHNPMK
;
A
#
# COMPACT_ATOMS: atom_id res chain seq x y z
N MET A 1 2.33 6.78 14.71
CA MET A 1 2.49 6.01 13.44
C MET A 1 2.44 6.95 12.25
N LYS A 2 3.37 6.84 11.31
CA LYS A 2 3.42 7.58 10.03
C LYS A 2 2.94 6.70 8.90
N ILE A 3 2.13 7.23 8.00
CA ILE A 3 1.64 6.48 6.84
C ILE A 3 2.53 6.75 5.64
N PHE A 4 3.01 5.69 5.01
CA PHE A 4 3.86 5.73 3.83
C PHE A 4 3.15 5.08 2.63
N ILE A 5 3.00 5.82 1.54
CA ILE A 5 2.29 5.36 0.34
C ILE A 5 3.18 5.56 -0.90
N PRO A 6 3.87 4.52 -1.37
CA PRO A 6 4.61 4.60 -2.62
C PRO A 6 3.66 4.46 -3.81
N ILE A 7 3.67 5.46 -4.69
CA ILE A 7 2.83 5.51 -5.89
C ILE A 7 3.71 5.69 -7.13
N LYS A 8 3.59 4.79 -8.10
CA LYS A 8 4.21 4.94 -9.41
C LYS A 8 3.23 5.58 -10.40
N GLN A 9 3.73 6.46 -11.26
CA GLN A 9 2.97 7.02 -12.38
C GLN A 9 2.55 5.90 -13.33
N ASN A 10 3.46 5.02 -13.68
CA ASN A 10 3.20 3.92 -14.59
C ASN A 10 3.23 2.56 -13.86
N SER A 11 2.29 1.70 -14.22
CA SER A 11 2.18 0.34 -13.70
C SER A 11 2.37 -0.65 -14.85
N GLN A 12 3.21 -1.67 -14.66
CA GLN A 12 3.54 -2.65 -15.70
C GLN A 12 2.32 -3.48 -16.15
N ARG A 13 1.56 -4.04 -15.21
CA ARG A 13 0.44 -4.94 -15.51
C ARG A 13 -0.84 -4.25 -15.97
N VAL A 14 -1.09 -3.04 -15.46
CA VAL A 14 -2.29 -2.27 -15.77
C VAL A 14 -1.86 -0.82 -15.99
N PRO A 15 -1.85 -0.32 -17.24
CA PRO A 15 -1.40 1.03 -17.54
C PRO A 15 -2.14 2.09 -16.71
N ARG A 16 -1.39 3.02 -16.12
CA ARG A 16 -1.90 4.12 -15.28
C ARG A 16 -2.90 3.65 -14.21
N LYS A 17 -2.70 2.47 -13.63
CA LYS A 17 -3.63 1.85 -12.65
C LYS A 17 -4.05 2.82 -11.55
N ASN A 18 -3.11 3.55 -10.97
CA ASN A 18 -3.36 4.43 -9.82
C ASN A 18 -4.22 5.64 -10.18
N PHE A 19 -4.24 6.04 -11.46
CA PHE A 19 -4.99 7.18 -12.00
C PHE A 19 -6.35 6.80 -12.59
N ARG A 20 -6.69 5.51 -12.60
CA ARG A 20 -8.01 5.08 -13.07
C ARG A 20 -9.09 5.55 -12.11
N LEU A 21 -10.20 6.01 -12.72
CA LEU A 21 -11.35 6.45 -11.95
C LEU A 21 -12.07 5.25 -11.32
N PHE A 22 -12.35 5.38 -10.06
CA PHE A 22 -13.20 4.51 -9.28
C PHE A 22 -14.20 5.38 -8.53
N GLN A 23 -15.50 5.23 -8.79
CA GLN A 23 -16.55 6.07 -8.21
C GLN A 23 -16.27 7.60 -8.32
N GLY A 24 -15.84 8.03 -9.49
CA GLY A 24 -15.63 9.45 -9.81
C GLY A 24 -14.32 10.08 -9.33
N LYS A 25 -13.46 9.33 -8.63
CA LYS A 25 -12.12 9.79 -8.20
C LYS A 25 -11.03 8.83 -8.67
N THR A 26 -9.79 9.32 -8.77
CA THR A 26 -8.65 8.44 -9.04
C THR A 26 -8.43 7.46 -7.89
N LEU A 27 -7.97 6.24 -8.22
CA LEU A 27 -7.80 5.17 -7.23
C LEU A 27 -6.89 5.60 -6.07
N TRP A 28 -5.79 6.30 -6.36
CA TRP A 28 -4.88 6.76 -5.32
C TRP A 28 -5.55 7.75 -4.35
N ARG A 29 -6.38 8.64 -4.88
CA ARG A 29 -7.03 9.70 -4.10
C ARG A 29 -8.02 9.16 -3.08
N HIS A 30 -8.73 8.06 -3.41
CA HIS A 30 -9.63 7.39 -2.45
C HIS A 30 -8.91 6.99 -1.16
N THR A 31 -7.75 6.38 -1.28
CA THR A 31 -6.98 5.92 -0.12
C THR A 31 -6.38 7.09 0.64
N VAL A 32 -5.76 8.03 -0.07
CA VAL A 32 -5.09 9.19 0.55
C VAL A 32 -6.07 10.06 1.31
N GLU A 33 -7.17 10.49 0.69
CA GLU A 33 -8.18 11.35 1.34
C GLU A 33 -8.83 10.69 2.57
N LYS A 34 -9.01 9.36 2.53
CA LYS A 34 -9.53 8.62 3.68
C LYS A 34 -8.56 8.66 4.85
N VAL A 35 -7.30 8.32 4.59
CA VAL A 35 -6.29 8.12 5.63
C VAL A 35 -5.80 9.46 6.19
N SER A 36 -5.69 10.50 5.36
CA SER A 36 -5.25 11.83 5.77
C SER A 36 -6.21 12.53 6.76
N LYS A 37 -7.44 12.04 6.89
CA LYS A 37 -8.37 12.53 7.92
C LYS A 37 -7.88 12.30 9.34
N LYS A 38 -7.03 11.30 9.56
CA LYS A 38 -6.56 10.92 10.91
C LYS A 38 -5.04 10.88 11.05
N TYR A 39 -4.32 10.62 9.97
CA TYR A 39 -2.88 10.41 9.99
C TYR A 39 -2.16 11.34 9.04
N THR A 40 -0.91 11.69 9.36
CA THR A 40 -0.02 12.33 8.39
C THR A 40 0.41 11.28 7.35
N VAL A 41 0.15 11.58 6.08
CA VAL A 41 0.42 10.70 4.93
C VAL A 41 1.63 11.22 4.16
N TYR A 42 2.60 10.36 3.93
CA TYR A 42 3.77 10.63 3.10
C TYR A 42 3.63 9.85 1.79
N ILE A 43 3.69 10.55 0.68
CA ILE A 43 3.58 9.96 -0.66
C ILE A 43 4.94 10.07 -1.36
N ASP A 44 5.51 8.92 -1.67
CA ASP A 44 6.71 8.78 -2.48
C ASP A 44 6.27 8.49 -3.92
N THR A 45 6.56 9.38 -4.86
CA THR A 45 6.05 9.25 -6.23
C THR A 45 7.02 9.79 -7.28
N ASP A 46 6.94 9.24 -8.49
CA ASP A 46 7.58 9.71 -9.72
C ASP A 46 6.62 10.53 -10.61
N SER A 47 5.50 11.02 -10.04
CA SER A 47 4.45 11.74 -10.76
C SER A 47 4.29 13.17 -10.26
N GLU A 48 4.64 14.14 -11.08
CA GLU A 48 4.39 15.57 -10.83
C GLU A 48 2.89 15.87 -10.66
N GLU A 49 2.02 15.15 -11.39
CA GLU A 49 0.56 15.27 -11.29
C GLU A 49 0.09 14.99 -9.84
N ILE A 50 0.60 13.90 -9.21
CA ILE A 50 0.25 13.58 -7.83
C ILE A 50 0.81 14.62 -6.85
N ILE A 51 2.04 15.09 -7.04
CA ILE A 51 2.65 16.09 -6.16
C ILE A 51 1.80 17.36 -6.15
N SER A 52 1.47 17.88 -7.35
CA SER A 52 0.64 19.08 -7.50
C SER A 52 -0.76 18.91 -6.90
N GLU A 53 -1.43 17.78 -7.15
CA GLU A 53 -2.77 17.55 -6.60
C GLU A 53 -2.76 17.46 -5.06
N CYS A 54 -1.66 16.95 -4.47
CA CYS A 54 -1.53 16.82 -3.03
C CYS A 54 -1.38 18.16 -2.30
N GLU A 55 -0.96 19.24 -2.96
CA GLU A 55 -0.86 20.59 -2.36
C GLU A 55 -2.19 21.07 -1.77
N SER A 56 -3.31 20.62 -2.34
CA SER A 56 -4.66 20.94 -1.87
C SER A 56 -5.17 20.06 -0.73
N LEU A 57 -4.43 19.00 -0.36
CA LEU A 57 -4.83 18.02 0.65
C LEU A 57 -4.20 18.31 2.01
N GLY A 58 -5.02 18.42 3.04
CA GLY A 58 -4.53 18.51 4.43
C GLY A 58 -3.86 17.21 4.89
N ASN A 59 -2.85 17.31 5.74
CA ASN A 59 -2.11 16.19 6.33
C ASN A 59 -1.42 15.26 5.30
N VAL A 60 -1.15 15.75 4.09
CA VAL A 60 -0.45 15.01 3.03
C VAL A 60 0.85 15.71 2.67
N ILE A 61 1.93 14.95 2.61
CA ILE A 61 3.25 15.39 2.19
C ILE A 61 3.65 14.51 1.01
N ALA A 62 3.54 15.02 -0.20
CA ALA A 62 4.01 14.34 -1.40
C ALA A 62 5.41 14.84 -1.77
N TYR A 63 6.27 13.94 -2.19
CA TYR A 63 7.63 14.27 -2.60
C TYR A 63 8.07 13.40 -3.77
N GLU A 64 8.98 13.95 -4.54
CA GLU A 64 9.57 13.27 -5.69
C GLU A 64 10.46 12.11 -5.23
N ARG A 65 10.30 10.97 -5.87
CA ARG A 65 11.12 9.78 -5.62
C ARG A 65 12.54 10.02 -6.12
N HIS A 66 13.51 9.70 -5.27
CA HIS A 66 14.92 9.80 -5.61
C HIS A 66 15.26 8.98 -6.86
N GLU A 67 16.06 9.53 -7.76
CA GLU A 67 16.43 8.91 -9.04
C GLU A 67 16.93 7.47 -8.91
N SER A 68 17.80 7.18 -7.93
CA SER A 68 18.34 5.85 -7.69
C SER A 68 17.28 4.80 -7.30
N LEU A 69 16.07 5.25 -6.96
CA LEU A 69 14.93 4.42 -6.56
C LEU A 69 13.85 4.34 -7.64
N LEU A 70 14.10 4.92 -8.81
CA LEU A 70 13.25 4.73 -9.98
C LEU A 70 13.41 3.32 -10.56
N GLY A 71 12.40 2.90 -11.31
CA GLY A 71 12.42 1.62 -12.03
C GLY A 71 11.69 0.49 -11.31
N ASP A 72 11.65 -0.65 -11.99
CA ASP A 72 10.75 -1.76 -11.63
C ASP A 72 11.36 -2.76 -10.67
N LYS A 73 12.68 -2.74 -10.53
CA LYS A 73 13.43 -3.64 -9.64
C LYS A 73 13.60 -3.09 -8.23
N THR A 74 13.21 -1.83 -8.00
CA THR A 74 13.31 -1.20 -6.68
C THR A 74 12.34 -1.85 -5.70
N SER A 75 12.89 -2.36 -4.60
CA SER A 75 12.09 -2.98 -3.55
C SER A 75 11.35 -1.92 -2.72
N VAL A 76 10.18 -2.27 -2.20
CA VAL A 76 9.46 -1.39 -1.26
C VAL A 76 10.28 -1.12 0.01
N ILE A 77 11.12 -2.06 0.41
CA ILE A 77 12.01 -1.92 1.57
C ILE A 77 13.02 -0.80 1.34
N SER A 78 13.57 -0.69 0.12
CA SER A 78 14.49 0.41 -0.23
C SER A 78 13.79 1.77 -0.16
N LEU A 79 12.54 1.86 -0.61
CA LEU A 79 11.73 3.08 -0.50
C LEU A 79 11.46 3.46 0.97
N ILE A 80 11.10 2.47 1.81
CA ILE A 80 10.87 2.71 3.25
C ILE A 80 12.16 3.15 3.95
N LYS A 81 13.31 2.57 3.62
CA LYS A 81 14.61 3.00 4.18
C LYS A 81 14.90 4.45 3.82
N ASN A 82 14.79 4.81 2.54
CA ASN A 82 14.99 6.19 2.09
C ASN A 82 14.03 7.16 2.79
N PHE A 83 12.75 6.82 2.87
CA PHE A 83 11.75 7.62 3.60
C PHE A 83 12.14 7.83 5.06
N ARG A 84 12.54 6.74 5.73
CA ARG A 84 12.95 6.80 7.13
C ARG A 84 14.16 7.71 7.35
N GLU A 85 15.13 7.66 6.47
CA GLU A 85 16.36 8.47 6.53
C GLU A 85 16.05 9.94 6.22
N CYS A 86 15.36 10.24 5.11
CA CYS A 86 15.05 11.61 4.70
C CYS A 86 14.19 12.37 5.71
N TYR A 87 13.22 11.70 6.32
CA TYR A 87 12.30 12.32 7.28
C TYR A 87 12.63 12.01 8.74
N GLN A 88 13.76 11.34 9.01
CA GLN A 88 14.22 10.96 10.35
C GLN A 88 13.12 10.28 11.20
N VAL A 89 12.33 9.41 10.56
CA VAL A 89 11.17 8.79 11.20
C VAL A 89 11.62 7.78 12.25
N LYS A 90 11.31 8.06 13.51
CA LYS A 90 11.57 7.18 14.65
C LYS A 90 10.36 6.34 15.06
N ASP A 91 9.19 6.75 14.63
CA ASP A 91 7.90 6.09 14.87
C ASP A 91 7.70 4.83 14.02
N TYR A 92 6.61 4.12 14.32
CA TYR A 92 6.10 3.08 13.44
C TYR A 92 5.76 3.64 12.06
N ILE A 93 6.10 2.89 11.03
CA ILE A 93 5.77 3.20 9.64
C ILE A 93 4.72 2.18 9.17
N CYS A 94 3.58 2.70 8.74
CA CYS A 94 2.54 1.88 8.10
C CYS A 94 2.59 2.09 6.59
N GLN A 95 3.02 1.08 5.86
CA GLN A 95 3.01 1.10 4.41
C GLN A 95 1.63 0.68 3.89
N ILE A 96 1.03 1.51 3.04
CA ILE A 96 -0.28 1.26 2.43
C ILE A 96 -0.17 1.24 0.91
N HIS A 97 -0.89 0.32 0.27
CA HIS A 97 -1.06 0.31 -1.17
C HIS A 97 -2.37 1.01 -1.57
N VAL A 98 -2.32 1.90 -2.55
CA VAL A 98 -3.53 2.56 -3.09
C VAL A 98 -4.50 1.58 -3.77
N THR A 99 -4.04 0.36 -4.05
CA THR A 99 -4.87 -0.72 -4.57
C THR A 99 -5.75 -1.41 -3.51
N SER A 100 -5.75 -0.89 -2.29
CA SER A 100 -6.63 -1.35 -1.20
C SER A 100 -7.65 -0.25 -0.83
N PRO A 101 -8.55 0.14 -1.75
CA PRO A 101 -9.48 1.27 -1.53
C PRO A 101 -10.51 0.99 -0.42
N PHE A 102 -10.71 -0.27 -0.05
CA PHE A 102 -11.64 -0.68 1.01
C PHE A 102 -11.01 -0.73 2.41
N LEU A 103 -9.70 -0.43 2.53
CA LEU A 103 -9.06 -0.28 3.83
C LEU A 103 -9.83 0.75 4.67
N GLN A 104 -10.18 0.40 5.91
CA GLN A 104 -10.87 1.29 6.86
C GLN A 104 -9.88 1.84 7.89
N LEU A 105 -10.22 2.99 8.50
CA LEU A 105 -9.40 3.61 9.54
C LEU A 105 -9.30 2.73 10.80
N GLU A 106 -10.33 1.96 11.06
CA GLU A 106 -10.39 1.00 12.18
C GLU A 106 -9.33 -0.10 12.05
N HIS A 107 -9.01 -0.54 10.82
CA HIS A 107 -7.93 -1.51 10.59
C HIS A 107 -6.57 -0.92 10.99
N LEU A 108 -6.34 0.37 10.68
CA LEU A 108 -5.11 1.05 11.08
C LEU A 108 -5.03 1.25 12.59
N GLN A 109 -6.16 1.55 13.24
CA GLN A 109 -6.21 1.67 14.69
C GLN A 109 -5.93 0.32 15.37
N THR A 110 -6.51 -0.76 14.85
CA THR A 110 -6.26 -2.12 15.36
C THR A 110 -4.79 -2.49 15.22
N ALA A 111 -4.17 -2.17 14.07
CA ALA A 111 -2.75 -2.40 13.87
C ALA A 111 -1.88 -1.59 14.84
N GLN A 112 -2.22 -0.31 15.07
CA GLN A 112 -1.52 0.53 16.05
C GLN A 112 -1.60 -0.07 17.45
N ASN A 113 -2.80 -0.47 17.89
CA ASN A 113 -2.99 -1.07 19.21
C ASN A 113 -2.13 -2.32 19.40
N LYS A 114 -2.01 -3.16 18.37
CA LYS A 114 -1.14 -4.34 18.41
C LYS A 114 0.34 -3.99 18.58
N LEU A 115 0.80 -2.96 17.88
CA LEU A 115 2.17 -2.47 18.06
C LEU A 115 2.39 -1.93 19.47
N ASP A 116 1.41 -1.22 20.03
CA ASP A 116 1.46 -0.67 21.39
C ASP A 116 1.40 -1.79 22.47
N GLU A 117 0.81 -2.96 22.13
CA GLU A 117 0.87 -4.19 22.93
C GLU A 117 2.25 -4.89 22.89
N GLY A 118 3.19 -4.39 22.08
CA GLY A 118 4.57 -4.91 22.00
C GLY A 118 4.85 -5.86 20.85
N TYR A 119 3.96 -5.97 19.86
CA TYR A 119 4.26 -6.69 18.62
C TYR A 119 5.25 -5.89 17.77
N ASP A 120 6.25 -6.55 17.20
CA ASP A 120 7.28 -5.92 16.36
C ASP A 120 6.75 -5.47 15.00
N SER A 121 5.75 -6.18 14.46
CA SER A 121 5.13 -5.90 13.17
C SER A 121 3.71 -6.43 13.10
N VAL A 122 2.90 -5.77 12.28
CA VAL A 122 1.49 -6.16 12.01
C VAL A 122 1.23 -6.03 10.51
N PHE A 123 0.51 -6.97 9.94
CA PHE A 123 0.06 -6.90 8.54
C PHE A 123 -1.40 -7.33 8.41
N GLY A 124 -2.09 -6.78 7.40
CA GLY A 124 -3.44 -7.19 7.05
C GLY A 124 -3.45 -8.50 6.28
N ALA A 125 -4.37 -9.38 6.61
CA ALA A 125 -4.60 -10.63 5.89
C ALA A 125 -6.09 -10.90 5.74
N ASP A 126 -6.45 -11.52 4.61
CA ASP A 126 -7.79 -12.03 4.40
C ASP A 126 -7.83 -13.53 4.71
N VAL A 127 -8.89 -13.95 5.39
CA VAL A 127 -9.15 -15.38 5.63
C VAL A 127 -9.99 -15.92 4.48
N MET A 128 -9.40 -16.77 3.67
CA MET A 128 -10.11 -17.46 2.59
C MET A 128 -10.34 -18.91 2.95
N GLN A 129 -11.60 -19.34 2.97
CA GLN A 129 -11.98 -20.73 3.17
C GLN A 129 -12.48 -21.31 1.82
N GLN A 130 -11.54 -21.74 0.99
CA GLN A 130 -11.79 -22.27 -0.35
C GLN A 130 -11.04 -23.57 -0.58
N ARG A 131 -11.61 -24.46 -1.41
CA ARG A 131 -10.91 -25.63 -1.92
C ARG A 131 -10.06 -25.21 -3.12
N LEU A 132 -8.74 -25.27 -2.96
CA LEU A 132 -7.81 -24.87 -4.01
C LEU A 132 -7.28 -26.10 -4.74
N TRP A 133 -7.15 -25.96 -6.06
CA TRP A 133 -6.64 -26.99 -6.96
C TRP A 133 -5.49 -26.42 -7.78
N ARG A 134 -4.43 -27.19 -7.91
CA ARG A 134 -3.31 -26.87 -8.81
C ARG A 134 -3.44 -27.69 -10.09
N LYS A 135 -3.30 -27.04 -11.24
CA LYS A 135 -3.25 -27.72 -12.54
C LYS A 135 -1.86 -28.33 -12.72
N GLU A 136 -1.83 -29.62 -12.98
CA GLU A 136 -0.64 -30.40 -13.32
C GLU A 136 -0.75 -30.97 -14.75
N SER A 137 0.32 -31.58 -15.26
CA SER A 137 0.32 -32.18 -16.60
C SER A 137 -0.69 -33.34 -16.76
N TYR A 138 -1.01 -33.98 -15.66
CA TYR A 138 -1.93 -35.16 -15.59
C TYR A 138 -3.33 -34.82 -15.03
N GLY A 139 -3.63 -33.54 -14.75
CA GLY A 139 -4.94 -33.12 -14.26
C GLY A 139 -4.88 -32.08 -13.15
N TYR A 140 -5.81 -32.13 -12.23
CA TYR A 140 -5.89 -31.18 -11.11
C TYR A 140 -5.63 -31.88 -9.77
N CYS A 141 -4.69 -31.33 -8.99
CA CYS A 141 -4.37 -31.81 -7.64
C CYS A 141 -4.89 -30.85 -6.58
N PRO A 142 -5.47 -31.32 -5.48
CA PRO A 142 -5.87 -30.48 -4.36
C PRO A 142 -4.64 -29.92 -3.65
N ILE A 143 -4.72 -28.64 -3.22
CA ILE A 143 -3.62 -27.97 -2.50
C ILE A 143 -3.84 -28.02 -0.99
N ASN A 144 -5.05 -27.73 -0.53
CA ASN A 144 -5.35 -27.46 0.88
C ASN A 144 -6.47 -28.33 1.45
N HIS A 145 -6.86 -29.40 0.78
CA HIS A 145 -7.93 -30.31 1.24
C HIS A 145 -7.72 -31.73 0.73
N ASN A 146 -8.37 -32.68 1.41
CA ASN A 146 -8.47 -34.04 0.91
C ASN A 146 -9.73 -34.18 0.05
N PRO A 147 -9.63 -34.53 -1.25
CA PRO A 147 -10.79 -34.65 -2.14
C PRO A 147 -11.75 -35.79 -1.77
N MET A 148 -11.27 -36.71 -0.91
CA MET A 148 -12.07 -37.91 -0.47
C MET A 148 -12.87 -37.65 0.81
N LYS A 149 -12.83 -36.40 1.36
CA LYS A 149 -13.58 -36.00 2.57
C LYS A 149 -14.60 -34.93 2.30
#